data_2ab65049a293c99e23e8dc77e50800ee
#
_entry.id   2ab65049a293c99e23e8dc77e50800ee
#
_cell.length_a   1.000
_cell.length_b   1.000
_cell.length_c   1.000
_cell.angle_alpha   90.00
_cell.angle_beta   90.00
_cell.angle_gamma   90.00
#
_symmetry.space_group_name_H-M   'P 1'
#
loop_
_entity.id
_entity.type
_entity.pdbx_description
1 polymer ?
#
loop_
_entity_poly.entity_id
_entity_poly.type
_entity_poly.pdbx_seq_one_letter_code
_entity_poly.pdbx_strand_id
1 'polypeptide(L)'
;INMSQSIVQHTTGVTPTAPIVATTVTAQGATSLAISFTSGSPTFKIGDVFTIANVFAVNPQTRQTTGSLQQFVVTADVSVSSATTATLSISPAIYTSTNALATVNSFPAANAVLTFLGGSATAYPQNLIYHKDAITLATADLLLPQGVDMASRQVHNGISLRIVRQYDINNDRMPCRIDVLYGFNAIRPVTAVRMWG
;
A
#
# COMPACT_ATOMS: atom_id res chain seq x y z
N ILE A 1 -6.29 2.75 -22.09
CA ILE A 1 -5.59 1.55 -21.57
C ILE A 1 -4.13 1.68 -21.96
N ASN A 2 -3.25 1.75 -20.98
CA ASN A 2 -1.81 1.71 -21.20
C ASN A 2 -1.29 0.33 -20.80
N MET A 3 -0.56 -0.31 -21.70
CA MET A 3 0.15 -1.54 -21.41
C MET A 3 1.61 -1.20 -21.07
N SER A 4 2.11 -1.75 -19.97
CA SER A 4 3.51 -1.60 -19.54
C SER A 4 4.14 -2.96 -19.37
N GLN A 5 5.38 -3.10 -19.80
CA GLN A 5 6.19 -4.29 -19.52
C GLN A 5 6.78 -4.27 -18.10
N SER A 6 6.65 -3.15 -17.39
CA SER A 6 7.13 -2.99 -16.00
C SER A 6 6.05 -3.38 -14.98
N ILE A 7 5.25 -4.41 -15.28
CA ILE A 7 4.26 -4.94 -14.33
C ILE A 7 4.99 -5.67 -13.22
N VAL A 8 4.72 -5.26 -11.98
CA VAL A 8 5.23 -5.92 -10.79
C VAL A 8 4.40 -7.16 -10.51
N GLN A 9 5.05 -8.28 -10.22
CA GLN A 9 4.40 -9.48 -9.73
C GLN A 9 4.38 -9.47 -8.20
N HIS A 10 3.23 -9.82 -7.63
CA HIS A 10 3.09 -10.12 -6.21
C HIS A 10 2.98 -11.63 -6.04
N THR A 11 3.89 -12.21 -5.26
CA THR A 11 3.79 -13.62 -4.85
C THR A 11 3.14 -13.68 -3.48
N THR A 12 1.96 -14.28 -3.40
CA THR A 12 1.25 -14.48 -2.14
C THR A 12 2.06 -15.32 -1.16
N GLY A 13 1.84 -15.09 0.12
CA GLY A 13 2.43 -15.91 1.16
C GLY A 13 1.87 -17.35 1.18
N VAL A 14 2.50 -18.20 1.96
CA VAL A 14 1.99 -19.57 2.24
C VAL A 14 0.81 -19.46 3.21
N THR A 15 -0.39 -19.78 2.74
CA THR A 15 -1.61 -19.70 3.53
C THR A 15 -1.66 -20.82 4.58
N PRO A 16 -1.93 -20.51 5.87
CA PRO A 16 -2.08 -21.55 6.91
C PRO A 16 -3.40 -22.31 6.78
N THR A 17 -3.47 -23.45 7.46
CA THR A 17 -4.71 -24.22 7.56
C THR A 17 -5.64 -23.61 8.60
N ALA A 18 -6.90 -23.36 8.21
CA ALA A 18 -7.98 -22.83 9.06
C ALA A 18 -7.59 -21.57 9.86
N PRO A 19 -7.17 -20.48 9.21
CA PRO A 19 -6.81 -19.25 9.92
C PRO A 19 -8.04 -18.58 10.51
N ILE A 20 -7.95 -18.22 11.79
CA ILE A 20 -9.00 -17.53 12.54
C ILE A 20 -8.43 -16.36 13.33
N VAL A 21 -9.27 -15.43 13.73
CA VAL A 21 -8.92 -14.36 14.66
C VAL A 21 -8.65 -14.98 16.03
N ALA A 22 -7.45 -14.77 16.58
CA ALA A 22 -7.06 -15.37 17.86
C ALA A 22 -7.80 -14.75 19.04
N THR A 23 -7.94 -13.43 19.05
CA THR A 23 -8.60 -12.67 20.12
C THR A 23 -9.49 -11.57 19.53
N THR A 24 -10.62 -11.31 20.16
CA THR A 24 -11.52 -10.23 19.76
C THR A 24 -10.77 -8.90 19.75
N VAL A 25 -10.86 -8.17 18.64
CA VAL A 25 -10.36 -6.80 18.57
C VAL A 25 -11.36 -5.88 19.26
N THR A 26 -10.90 -5.07 20.20
CA THR A 26 -11.75 -4.14 20.96
C THR A 26 -11.34 -2.68 20.83
N ALA A 27 -10.12 -2.44 20.32
CA ALA A 27 -9.57 -1.09 20.22
C ALA A 27 -9.92 -0.45 18.87
N GLN A 28 -10.42 0.79 18.91
CA GLN A 28 -10.59 1.63 17.72
C GLN A 28 -9.22 2.00 17.14
N GLY A 29 -9.09 1.93 15.82
CA GLY A 29 -7.83 2.25 15.14
C GLY A 29 -6.79 1.14 15.19
N ALA A 30 -7.18 -0.09 15.52
CA ALA A 30 -6.27 -1.22 15.52
C ALA A 30 -5.69 -1.45 14.11
N THR A 31 -4.36 -1.49 14.03
CA THR A 31 -3.57 -1.78 12.82
C THR A 31 -2.87 -3.12 12.91
N SER A 32 -3.08 -3.86 13.99
CA SER A 32 -2.55 -5.20 14.21
C SER A 32 -3.66 -6.18 14.51
N LEU A 33 -3.56 -7.38 13.97
CA LEU A 33 -4.52 -8.47 14.13
C LEU A 33 -3.79 -9.73 14.58
N ALA A 34 -4.13 -10.24 15.77
CA ALA A 34 -3.66 -11.53 16.22
C ALA A 34 -4.49 -12.65 15.58
N ILE A 35 -3.83 -13.57 14.91
CA ILE A 35 -4.46 -14.73 14.27
C ILE A 35 -3.94 -16.04 14.87
N SER A 36 -4.74 -17.08 14.80
CA SER A 36 -4.33 -18.44 15.09
C SER A 36 -4.71 -19.37 13.95
N PHE A 37 -4.04 -20.51 13.86
CA PHE A 37 -4.23 -21.51 12.80
C PHE A 37 -3.85 -22.89 13.31
N THR A 38 -4.38 -23.92 12.66
CA THR A 38 -4.23 -25.29 13.17
C THR A 38 -2.86 -25.88 12.87
N SER A 39 -2.31 -25.63 11.68
CA SER A 39 -1.02 -26.19 11.26
C SER A 39 -0.44 -25.42 10.07
N GLY A 40 0.83 -25.66 9.82
CA GLY A 40 1.60 -25.10 8.74
C GLY A 40 2.76 -24.21 9.22
N SER A 41 3.61 -23.82 8.30
CA SER A 41 4.63 -22.79 8.50
C SER A 41 4.29 -21.62 7.57
N PRO A 42 3.24 -20.85 7.90
CA PRO A 42 2.76 -19.81 6.99
C PRO A 42 3.77 -18.68 6.85
N THR A 43 3.73 -18.08 5.67
CA THR A 43 4.38 -16.81 5.43
C THR A 43 3.34 -15.83 4.91
N PHE A 44 3.29 -14.65 5.48
CA PHE A 44 2.41 -13.57 5.04
C PHE A 44 3.27 -12.52 4.41
N LYS A 45 2.93 -12.11 3.20
CA LYS A 45 3.71 -11.13 2.44
C LYS A 45 3.01 -9.76 2.44
N ILE A 46 3.83 -8.72 2.42
CA ILE A 46 3.29 -7.37 2.23
C ILE A 46 2.48 -7.32 0.94
N GLY A 47 1.23 -6.87 1.03
CA GLY A 47 0.31 -6.84 -0.10
C GLY A 47 -0.66 -8.01 -0.18
N ASP A 48 -0.52 -9.05 0.65
CA ASP A 48 -1.54 -10.11 0.76
C ASP A 48 -2.88 -9.50 1.21
N VAL A 49 -3.94 -9.92 0.55
CA VAL A 49 -5.30 -9.45 0.83
C VAL A 49 -6.11 -10.56 1.47
N PHE A 50 -6.86 -10.21 2.51
CA PHE A 50 -7.77 -11.15 3.15
C PHE A 50 -9.05 -10.46 3.62
N THR A 51 -10.06 -11.26 3.88
CA THR A 51 -11.33 -10.85 4.50
C THR A 51 -11.54 -11.61 5.79
N ILE A 52 -12.37 -11.05 6.68
CA ILE A 52 -12.75 -11.66 7.94
C ILE A 52 -14.26 -11.91 7.93
N ALA A 53 -14.69 -13.09 8.32
CA ALA A 53 -16.10 -13.44 8.35
C ALA A 53 -16.90 -12.47 9.25
N ASN A 54 -18.06 -12.02 8.79
CA ASN A 54 -18.98 -11.10 9.46
C ASN A 54 -18.43 -9.67 9.69
N VAL A 55 -17.29 -9.32 9.10
CA VAL A 55 -16.75 -7.95 9.14
C VAL A 55 -16.99 -7.29 7.78
N PHE A 56 -18.00 -6.43 7.72
CA PHE A 56 -18.43 -5.79 6.48
C PHE A 56 -17.86 -4.38 6.37
N ALA A 57 -17.56 -3.99 5.14
CA ALA A 57 -17.20 -2.62 4.82
C ALA A 57 -18.38 -1.68 5.07
N VAL A 58 -18.10 -0.46 5.51
CA VAL A 58 -19.12 0.58 5.70
C VAL A 58 -18.86 1.79 4.81
N ASN A 59 -19.91 2.46 4.43
CA ASN A 59 -19.81 3.74 3.75
C ASN A 59 -19.37 4.81 4.77
N PRO A 60 -18.25 5.54 4.53
CA PRO A 60 -17.74 6.53 5.48
C PRO A 60 -18.72 7.65 5.83
N GLN A 61 -19.61 8.02 4.93
CA GLN A 61 -20.58 9.09 5.14
C GLN A 61 -21.81 8.64 5.93
N THR A 62 -22.44 7.54 5.48
CA THR A 62 -23.67 7.03 6.08
C THR A 62 -23.42 6.11 7.27
N ARG A 63 -22.21 5.58 7.40
CA ARG A 63 -21.79 4.55 8.38
C ARG A 63 -22.66 3.27 8.32
N GLN A 64 -23.33 3.06 7.21
CA GLN A 64 -24.10 1.85 6.95
C GLN A 64 -23.23 0.81 6.21
N THR A 65 -23.51 -0.45 6.48
CA THR A 65 -22.82 -1.54 5.80
C THR A 65 -23.09 -1.51 4.29
N THR A 66 -22.06 -1.81 3.51
CA THR A 66 -22.16 -1.95 2.04
C THR A 66 -22.63 -3.33 1.62
N GLY A 67 -22.74 -4.29 2.55
CA GLY A 67 -23.09 -5.69 2.28
C GLY A 67 -21.92 -6.55 1.79
N SER A 68 -20.75 -5.97 1.51
CA SER A 68 -19.53 -6.69 1.15
C SER A 68 -18.55 -6.78 2.33
N LEU A 69 -17.81 -7.89 2.45
CA LEU A 69 -16.79 -8.04 3.47
C LEU A 69 -15.67 -7.01 3.27
N GLN A 70 -15.19 -6.45 4.38
CA GLN A 70 -14.05 -5.55 4.34
C GLN A 70 -12.80 -6.33 3.94
N GLN A 71 -12.09 -5.83 2.92
CA GLN A 71 -10.78 -6.32 2.54
C GLN A 71 -9.69 -5.63 3.37
N PHE A 72 -8.80 -6.44 3.93
CA PHE A 72 -7.62 -5.99 4.64
C PHE A 72 -6.37 -6.40 3.87
N VAL A 73 -5.34 -5.60 3.95
CA VAL A 73 -4.05 -5.83 3.31
C VAL A 73 -2.98 -5.97 4.38
N VAL A 74 -2.13 -6.97 4.25
CA VAL A 74 -0.94 -7.15 5.09
C VAL A 74 0.09 -6.08 4.73
N THR A 75 0.59 -5.36 5.72
CA THR A 75 1.53 -4.24 5.53
C THR A 75 2.97 -4.56 5.92
N ALA A 76 3.23 -5.71 6.52
CA ALA A 76 4.57 -6.17 6.87
C ALA A 76 4.70 -7.69 6.68
N ASP A 77 5.85 -8.14 6.22
CA ASP A 77 6.14 -9.56 6.07
C ASP A 77 6.20 -10.25 7.44
N VAL A 78 5.54 -11.40 7.56
CA VAL A 78 5.56 -12.25 8.74
C VAL A 78 5.82 -13.69 8.31
N SER A 79 6.80 -14.36 8.95
CA SER A 79 7.09 -15.78 8.74
C SER A 79 7.00 -16.51 10.06
N VAL A 80 6.27 -17.63 10.08
CA VAL A 80 6.06 -18.44 11.26
C VAL A 80 6.61 -19.86 11.01
N SER A 81 7.52 -20.31 11.84
CA SER A 81 8.18 -21.63 11.67
C SER A 81 7.66 -22.73 12.57
N SER A 82 7.20 -22.42 13.78
CA SER A 82 6.78 -23.43 14.77
C SER A 82 5.67 -22.99 15.73
N ALA A 83 5.15 -21.77 15.59
CA ALA A 83 4.02 -21.30 16.37
C ALA A 83 2.70 -21.57 15.63
N THR A 84 1.60 -21.60 16.37
CA THR A 84 0.22 -21.69 15.85
C THR A 84 -0.49 -20.33 15.87
N THR A 85 0.25 -19.26 16.16
CA THR A 85 -0.25 -17.89 16.24
C THR A 85 0.69 -16.92 15.53
N ALA A 86 0.14 -15.87 14.99
CA ALA A 86 0.90 -14.78 14.38
C ALA A 86 0.19 -13.42 14.61
N THR A 87 0.93 -12.33 14.56
CA THR A 87 0.36 -10.98 14.57
C THR A 87 0.62 -10.34 13.22
N LEU A 88 -0.44 -10.00 12.50
CA LEU A 88 -0.39 -9.34 11.21
C LEU A 88 -0.53 -7.83 11.39
N SER A 89 0.34 -7.05 10.73
CA SER A 89 0.11 -5.63 10.54
C SER A 89 -0.83 -5.44 9.35
N ILE A 90 -1.90 -4.67 9.53
CA ILE A 90 -3.00 -4.57 8.57
C ILE A 90 -3.36 -3.13 8.19
N SER A 91 -3.89 -2.96 7.00
CA SER A 91 -4.52 -1.74 6.51
C SER A 91 -5.81 -2.11 5.76
N PRO A 92 -6.91 -1.32 5.88
CA PRO A 92 -7.08 -0.15 6.72
C PRO A 92 -7.14 -0.48 8.21
N ALA A 93 -6.95 0.54 9.07
CA ALA A 93 -7.16 0.40 10.50
C ALA A 93 -8.63 0.10 10.82
N ILE A 94 -8.88 -0.66 11.88
CA ILE A 94 -10.22 -1.11 12.26
C ILE A 94 -10.93 -0.02 13.07
N TYR A 95 -11.90 0.65 12.44
CA TYR A 95 -12.80 1.60 13.09
C TYR A 95 -14.25 1.14 12.89
N THR A 96 -15.00 0.97 13.98
CA THR A 96 -16.41 0.58 13.88
C THR A 96 -17.30 1.78 13.53
N SER A 97 -18.56 1.51 13.18
CA SER A 97 -19.56 2.52 12.78
C SER A 97 -19.81 3.62 13.82
N THR A 98 -19.37 3.43 15.06
CA THR A 98 -19.45 4.45 16.11
C THR A 98 -18.40 5.57 15.96
N ASN A 99 -17.36 5.35 15.16
CA ASN A 99 -16.29 6.31 14.91
C ASN A 99 -16.54 7.11 13.62
N ALA A 100 -16.03 8.35 13.57
CA ALA A 100 -16.10 9.19 12.37
C ALA A 100 -15.31 8.60 11.19
N LEU A 101 -14.26 7.83 11.48
CA LEU A 101 -13.39 7.17 10.51
C LEU A 101 -13.81 5.71 10.23
N ALA A 102 -15.08 5.38 10.39
CA ALA A 102 -15.60 4.02 10.29
C ALA A 102 -15.14 3.31 9.00
N THR A 103 -14.52 2.16 9.17
CA THR A 103 -14.07 1.27 8.08
C THR A 103 -14.85 -0.04 8.07
N VAL A 104 -15.37 -0.47 9.24
CA VAL A 104 -16.09 -1.73 9.44
C VAL A 104 -17.36 -1.54 10.24
N ASN A 105 -18.31 -2.45 10.06
CA ASN A 105 -19.57 -2.47 10.81
C ASN A 105 -19.39 -2.90 12.28
N SER A 106 -18.48 -3.86 12.53
CA SER A 106 -18.23 -4.44 13.84
C SER A 106 -16.78 -4.86 14.00
N PHE A 107 -16.31 -4.99 15.24
CA PHE A 107 -15.00 -5.54 15.51
C PHE A 107 -14.92 -7.02 15.12
N PRO A 108 -13.76 -7.50 14.62
CA PRO A 108 -13.50 -8.92 14.45
C PRO A 108 -13.65 -9.67 15.77
N ALA A 109 -14.55 -10.65 15.80
CA ALA A 109 -14.74 -11.51 16.96
C ALA A 109 -13.65 -12.60 17.00
N ALA A 110 -13.36 -13.12 18.20
CA ALA A 110 -12.53 -14.31 18.33
C ALA A 110 -13.15 -15.48 17.53
N ASN A 111 -12.30 -16.32 16.95
CA ASN A 111 -12.64 -17.44 16.09
C ASN A 111 -13.33 -17.06 14.75
N ALA A 112 -13.41 -15.78 14.39
CA ALA A 112 -13.85 -15.39 13.07
C ALA A 112 -12.85 -15.89 12.01
N VAL A 113 -13.37 -16.54 10.95
CA VAL A 113 -12.54 -17.15 9.91
C VAL A 113 -11.93 -16.08 9.01
N LEU A 114 -10.64 -16.21 8.71
CA LEU A 114 -9.96 -15.41 7.70
C LEU A 114 -9.95 -16.15 6.37
N THR A 115 -10.22 -15.43 5.30
CA THR A 115 -10.11 -15.93 3.93
C THR A 115 -9.11 -15.07 3.17
N PHE A 116 -7.97 -15.66 2.81
CA PHE A 116 -6.96 -15.01 1.97
C PHE A 116 -7.37 -15.10 0.51
N LEU A 117 -7.16 -14.01 -0.24
CA LEU A 117 -7.42 -13.96 -1.67
C LEU A 117 -6.22 -14.51 -2.43
N GLY A 118 -6.50 -15.31 -3.46
CA GLY A 118 -5.48 -15.96 -4.29
C GLY A 118 -5.02 -17.32 -3.75
N GLY A 119 -4.25 -18.02 -4.58
CA GLY A 119 -3.63 -19.31 -4.21
C GLY A 119 -2.46 -19.11 -3.26
N SER A 120 -2.13 -20.14 -2.48
CA SER A 120 -0.96 -20.15 -1.61
C SER A 120 0.34 -20.13 -2.45
N ALA A 121 1.29 -19.30 -2.09
CA ALA A 121 2.60 -19.17 -2.75
C ALA A 121 2.51 -19.00 -4.29
N THR A 122 1.50 -18.29 -4.76
CA THR A 122 1.23 -18.10 -6.18
C THR A 122 1.58 -16.68 -6.61
N ALA A 123 2.25 -16.54 -7.76
CA ALA A 123 2.61 -15.24 -8.32
C ALA A 123 1.47 -14.70 -9.20
N TYR A 124 1.07 -13.46 -8.94
CA TYR A 124 0.03 -12.75 -9.69
C TYR A 124 0.58 -11.43 -10.24
N PRO A 125 0.45 -11.16 -11.56
CA PRO A 125 0.75 -9.85 -12.11
C PRO A 125 -0.24 -8.82 -11.56
N GLN A 126 0.27 -7.66 -11.20
CA GLN A 126 -0.52 -6.60 -10.57
C GLN A 126 -0.90 -5.54 -11.59
N ASN A 127 -2.19 -5.39 -11.83
CA ASN A 127 -2.74 -4.34 -12.66
C ASN A 127 -3.42 -3.28 -11.78
N LEU A 128 -3.41 -2.04 -12.22
CA LEU A 128 -4.01 -0.91 -11.50
C LEU A 128 -5.06 -0.24 -12.37
N ILE A 129 -6.27 -0.13 -11.84
CA ILE A 129 -7.34 0.70 -12.40
C ILE A 129 -7.52 1.89 -11.46
N TYR A 130 -7.41 3.11 -11.98
CA TYR A 130 -7.52 4.30 -11.15
C TYR A 130 -8.15 5.46 -11.92
N HIS A 131 -8.82 6.33 -11.18
CA HIS A 131 -9.25 7.63 -11.67
C HIS A 131 -8.05 8.59 -11.67
N LYS A 132 -8.01 9.56 -12.58
CA LYS A 132 -6.91 10.52 -12.72
C LYS A 132 -6.55 11.26 -11.41
N ASP A 133 -7.52 11.44 -10.52
CA ASP A 133 -7.33 12.15 -9.25
C ASP A 133 -6.95 11.22 -8.08
N ALA A 134 -6.75 9.93 -8.34
CA ALA A 134 -6.34 8.96 -7.31
C ALA A 134 -4.90 9.18 -6.84
N ILE A 135 -4.01 9.45 -7.80
CA ILE A 135 -2.58 9.64 -7.59
C ILE A 135 -2.19 10.99 -8.19
N THR A 136 -1.49 11.78 -7.42
CA THR A 136 -0.99 13.09 -7.88
C THR A 136 0.52 13.09 -7.89
N LEU A 137 1.09 13.52 -9.02
CA LEU A 137 2.49 13.86 -9.17
C LEU A 137 2.62 15.37 -9.06
N ALA A 138 3.50 15.85 -8.21
CA ALA A 138 3.84 17.26 -8.09
C ALA A 138 5.34 17.47 -8.31
N THR A 139 5.71 18.54 -8.97
CA THR A 139 7.09 18.98 -9.09
C THR A 139 7.22 20.38 -8.54
N ALA A 140 8.40 20.72 -8.07
CA ALA A 140 8.71 22.06 -7.57
C ALA A 140 9.96 22.61 -8.24
N ASP A 141 10.00 23.93 -8.35
CA ASP A 141 11.12 24.65 -8.92
C ASP A 141 12.32 24.64 -7.97
N LEU A 142 13.46 24.14 -8.42
CA LEU A 142 14.71 24.24 -7.70
C LEU A 142 15.34 25.62 -7.88
N LEU A 143 15.91 26.15 -6.81
CA LEU A 143 16.65 27.41 -6.86
C LEU A 143 17.89 27.27 -7.76
N LEU A 144 18.15 28.30 -8.58
CA LEU A 144 19.36 28.34 -9.39
C LEU A 144 20.54 28.75 -8.51
N PRO A 145 21.62 27.95 -8.46
CA PRO A 145 22.83 28.33 -7.74
C PRO A 145 23.53 29.54 -8.41
N GLN A 146 24.08 30.40 -7.58
CA GLN A 146 24.95 31.50 -8.05
C GLN A 146 26.41 31.07 -7.98
N GLY A 147 27.25 31.66 -8.83
CA GLY A 147 28.70 31.36 -8.86
C GLY A 147 29.06 30.07 -9.59
N VAL A 148 28.19 29.54 -10.41
CA VAL A 148 28.45 28.42 -11.32
C VAL A 148 28.61 28.92 -12.74
N ASP A 149 29.31 28.17 -13.60
CA ASP A 149 29.53 28.51 -15.00
C ASP A 149 28.21 28.64 -15.78
N MET A 150 27.28 27.71 -15.56
CA MET A 150 25.95 27.75 -16.18
C MET A 150 24.91 27.12 -15.24
N ALA A 151 23.82 27.84 -15.04
CA ALA A 151 22.61 27.29 -14.41
C ALA A 151 21.38 27.75 -15.19
N SER A 152 20.53 26.82 -15.56
CA SER A 152 19.27 27.09 -16.25
C SER A 152 18.16 26.20 -15.69
N ARG A 153 16.94 26.71 -15.74
CA ARG A 153 15.73 25.98 -15.34
C ARG A 153 14.67 26.17 -16.41
N GLN A 154 14.01 25.07 -16.73
CA GLN A 154 12.89 25.09 -17.66
C GLN A 154 11.76 24.22 -17.17
N VAL A 155 10.53 24.68 -17.35
CA VAL A 155 9.31 23.94 -17.04
C VAL A 155 8.65 23.52 -18.33
N HIS A 156 8.39 22.23 -18.48
CA HIS A 156 7.64 21.68 -19.61
C HIS A 156 6.61 20.67 -19.13
N ASN A 157 5.37 20.81 -19.54
CA ASN A 157 4.24 19.95 -19.12
C ASN A 157 4.12 19.77 -17.59
N GLY A 158 4.42 20.83 -16.83
CA GLY A 158 4.34 20.78 -15.36
C GLY A 158 5.56 20.13 -14.69
N ILE A 159 6.57 19.70 -15.44
CA ILE A 159 7.81 19.15 -14.90
C ILE A 159 8.90 20.22 -14.98
N SER A 160 9.46 20.57 -13.81
CA SER A 160 10.55 21.52 -13.69
C SER A 160 11.88 20.78 -13.65
N LEU A 161 12.76 21.12 -14.59
CA LEU A 161 14.12 20.59 -14.69
C LEU A 161 15.13 21.72 -14.51
N ARG A 162 16.16 21.48 -13.74
CA ARG A 162 17.30 22.37 -13.56
C ARG A 162 18.56 21.71 -14.11
N ILE A 163 19.32 22.44 -14.89
CA ILE A 163 20.64 22.04 -15.36
C ILE A 163 21.66 22.95 -14.70
N VAL A 164 22.70 22.36 -14.13
CA VAL A 164 23.83 23.07 -13.54
C VAL A 164 25.12 22.51 -14.10
N ARG A 165 26.01 23.38 -14.54
CA ARG A 165 27.34 23.05 -15.04
C ARG A 165 28.37 23.93 -14.35
N GLN A 166 29.52 23.35 -13.98
CA GLN A 166 30.62 24.07 -13.37
C GLN A 166 31.92 23.37 -13.74
N TYR A 167 32.98 24.17 -13.93
CA TYR A 167 34.33 23.64 -14.14
C TYR A 167 34.92 23.15 -12.79
N ASP A 168 35.43 21.94 -12.80
CA ASP A 168 36.18 21.34 -11.69
C ASP A 168 37.66 21.40 -12.00
N ILE A 169 38.36 22.36 -11.37
CA ILE A 169 39.78 22.62 -11.56
C ILE A 169 40.69 21.49 -11.06
N ASN A 170 40.22 20.67 -10.12
CA ASN A 170 41.04 19.59 -9.57
C ASN A 170 41.13 18.38 -10.50
N ASN A 171 40.08 18.15 -11.28
CA ASN A 171 39.97 16.97 -12.15
C ASN A 171 39.94 17.33 -13.63
N ASP A 172 40.10 18.61 -13.98
CA ASP A 172 40.01 19.12 -15.36
C ASP A 172 38.75 18.63 -16.09
N ARG A 173 37.58 18.82 -15.47
CA ARG A 173 36.29 18.33 -15.98
C ARG A 173 35.22 19.42 -15.91
N MET A 174 34.25 19.32 -16.80
CA MET A 174 33.04 20.14 -16.76
C MET A 174 31.80 19.26 -16.43
N PRO A 175 31.61 18.87 -15.16
CA PRO A 175 30.44 18.11 -14.78
C PRO A 175 29.14 18.89 -15.05
N CYS A 176 28.20 18.22 -15.68
CA CYS A 176 26.85 18.71 -15.90
C CYS A 176 25.86 17.84 -15.13
N ARG A 177 24.99 18.47 -14.33
CA ARG A 177 24.00 17.79 -13.51
C ARG A 177 22.61 18.25 -13.90
N ILE A 178 21.71 17.28 -14.06
CA ILE A 178 20.28 17.55 -14.28
C ILE A 178 19.56 17.17 -12.99
N ASP A 179 18.80 18.10 -12.45
CA ASP A 179 18.05 17.92 -11.22
C ASP A 179 16.55 18.08 -11.47
N VAL A 180 15.77 17.24 -10.83
CA VAL A 180 14.31 17.36 -10.73
C VAL A 180 13.89 17.16 -9.29
N LEU A 181 13.02 18.02 -8.79
CA LEU A 181 12.37 17.84 -7.49
C LEU A 181 10.92 17.42 -7.73
N TYR A 182 10.59 16.22 -7.35
CA TYR A 182 9.24 15.69 -7.53
C TYR A 182 8.78 14.94 -6.28
N GLY A 183 7.48 14.85 -6.11
CA GLY A 183 6.84 14.03 -5.12
C GLY A 183 5.56 13.43 -5.70
N PHE A 184 5.16 12.28 -5.20
CA PHE A 184 3.89 11.67 -5.56
C PHE A 184 3.17 11.16 -4.31
N ASN A 185 1.85 11.22 -4.35
CA ASN A 185 1.02 10.70 -3.25
C ASN A 185 -0.34 10.23 -3.79
N ALA A 186 -0.90 9.23 -3.13
CA ALA A 186 -2.27 8.79 -3.36
C ALA A 186 -3.22 9.67 -2.53
N ILE A 187 -3.83 10.68 -3.16
CA ILE A 187 -4.73 11.62 -2.48
C ILE A 187 -6.09 10.99 -2.23
N ARG A 188 -6.59 10.21 -3.20
CA ARG A 188 -7.89 9.54 -3.11
C ARG A 188 -7.76 8.05 -3.40
N PRO A 189 -7.22 7.25 -2.48
CA PRO A 189 -7.00 5.81 -2.69
C PRO A 189 -8.29 5.03 -2.96
N VAL A 190 -9.45 5.51 -2.49
CA VAL A 190 -10.76 4.89 -2.75
C VAL A 190 -11.17 4.87 -4.22
N THR A 191 -10.52 5.68 -5.07
CA THR A 191 -10.76 5.73 -6.51
C THR A 191 -9.76 4.90 -7.33
N ALA A 192 -8.98 4.08 -6.66
CA ALA A 192 -8.02 3.16 -7.27
C ALA A 192 -8.28 1.73 -6.80
N VAL A 193 -8.16 0.78 -7.71
CA VAL A 193 -8.37 -0.65 -7.44
C VAL A 193 -7.22 -1.44 -8.05
N ARG A 194 -6.65 -2.33 -7.26
CA ARG A 194 -5.67 -3.32 -7.72
C ARG A 194 -6.41 -4.52 -8.30
N MET A 195 -6.06 -4.90 -9.50
CA MET A 195 -6.53 -6.13 -10.15
C MET A 195 -5.41 -7.14 -10.25
N TRP A 196 -5.74 -8.38 -10.01
CA TRP A 196 -4.87 -9.53 -10.25
C TRP A 196 -5.27 -10.19 -11.56
N GLY A 197 -4.29 -10.58 -12.35
CA GLY A 197 -4.47 -11.27 -13.62
C GLY A 197 -3.71 -12.58 -13.67
#